data_ee42260f79be7df905e29b087f01ef89
#
_entry.id   ee42260f79be7df905e29b087f01ef89
#
_cell.length_a   1.000
_cell.length_b   1.000
_cell.length_c   1.000
_cell.angle_alpha   90.00
_cell.angle_beta   90.00
_cell.angle_gamma   90.00
#
_symmetry.space_group_name_H-M   'P 1'
#
loop_
_entity.id
_entity.type
_entity.pdbx_description
1 polymer ?
#
loop_
_entity_poly.entity_id
_entity_poly.type
_entity_poly.pdbx_seq_one_letter_code
_entity_poly.pdbx_strand_id
1 'polypeptide(L)'
;ANKLHSRARGPIQLLTRQPTEGRAKEGGLRLGEMEKDTFVSHGASALLKERFDSDKVAVPICVKSGLVGYYDKRKDRLVSPIYGEGAEMAYVEMSYAFKLLLDELKSLGIYPKIELENKY
;
A
#
# COMPACT_ATOMS: atom_id res chain seq x y z
N ALA A 1 -27.58 -15.81 16.78
CA ALA A 1 -27.31 -16.43 15.47
C ALA A 1 -27.17 -15.37 14.37
N ASN A 2 -27.98 -14.31 14.40
CA ASN A 2 -27.94 -13.27 13.37
C ASN A 2 -26.73 -12.35 13.46
N LYS A 3 -25.93 -12.43 14.53
CA LYS A 3 -24.74 -11.60 14.74
C LYS A 3 -23.44 -12.39 14.64
N LEU A 4 -23.55 -13.70 14.39
CA LEU A 4 -22.37 -14.54 14.23
C LEU A 4 -21.68 -14.25 12.91
N HIS A 5 -20.37 -14.03 12.94
CA HIS A 5 -19.58 -13.78 11.76
C HIS A 5 -18.15 -14.25 11.94
N SER A 6 -17.60 -14.88 10.93
CA SER A 6 -16.20 -15.31 10.89
C SER A 6 -15.67 -15.13 9.49
N ARG A 7 -14.41 -14.73 9.40
CA ARG A 7 -13.69 -14.56 8.13
C ARG A 7 -12.23 -14.94 8.28
N ALA A 8 -11.70 -15.69 7.33
CA ALA A 8 -10.27 -15.90 7.18
C ALA A 8 -9.76 -15.23 5.91
N ARG A 9 -10.20 -15.71 4.77
CA ARG A 9 -9.96 -15.10 3.46
C ARG A 9 -11.31 -14.90 2.80
N GLY A 10 -11.51 -13.75 2.19
CA GLY A 10 -12.78 -13.46 1.56
C GLY A 10 -12.68 -12.29 0.58
N PRO A 11 -13.82 -11.72 0.17
CA PRO A 11 -13.83 -10.65 -0.82
C PRO A 11 -13.12 -9.39 -0.32
N ILE A 12 -12.48 -8.69 -1.26
CA ILE A 12 -11.81 -7.42 -0.99
C ILE A 12 -12.35 -6.35 -1.93
N GLN A 13 -12.20 -5.10 -1.54
CA GLN A 13 -12.58 -3.98 -2.39
C GLN A 13 -11.58 -3.80 -3.52
N LEU A 14 -12.06 -3.43 -4.70
CA LEU A 14 -11.18 -3.21 -5.85
C LEU A 14 -10.27 -2.01 -5.67
N LEU A 15 -10.80 -0.90 -5.16
CA LEU A 15 -10.05 0.34 -5.05
C LEU A 15 -9.00 0.28 -3.94
N THR A 16 -9.39 -0.10 -2.74
CA THR A 16 -8.52 -0.04 -1.57
C THR A 16 -7.76 -1.34 -1.28
N ARG A 17 -8.15 -2.43 -1.92
CA ARG A 17 -7.62 -3.79 -1.70
C ARG A 17 -7.69 -4.21 -0.24
N GLN A 18 -8.67 -3.73 0.47
CA GLN A 18 -8.94 -4.09 1.86
C GLN A 18 -10.19 -4.95 1.93
N PRO A 19 -10.37 -5.74 3.00
CA PRO A 19 -11.60 -6.52 3.15
C PRO A 19 -12.85 -5.65 3.06
N THR A 20 -13.90 -6.21 2.49
CA THR A 20 -15.18 -5.53 2.41
C THR A 20 -15.74 -5.30 3.80
N GLU A 21 -16.65 -4.34 3.93
CA GLU A 21 -17.29 -3.99 5.19
C GLU A 21 -18.60 -4.72 5.34
N GLY A 22 -18.84 -5.23 6.56
CA GLY A 22 -20.12 -5.80 6.92
C GLY A 22 -20.21 -7.31 6.78
N ARG A 23 -20.99 -7.91 7.70
CA ARG A 23 -21.18 -9.35 7.74
C ARG A 23 -21.87 -9.90 6.50
N ALA A 24 -22.84 -9.18 5.97
CA ALA A 24 -23.59 -9.60 4.79
C ALA A 24 -22.71 -9.73 3.54
N LYS A 25 -21.59 -9.01 3.51
CA LYS A 25 -20.61 -9.03 2.41
C LYS A 25 -19.41 -9.92 2.72
N GLU A 26 -19.49 -10.75 3.74
CA GLU A 26 -18.36 -11.56 4.23
C GLU A 26 -17.12 -10.71 4.50
N GLY A 27 -17.33 -9.53 5.05
CA GLY A 27 -16.27 -8.55 5.27
C GLY A 27 -15.51 -8.75 6.57
N GLY A 28 -14.50 -7.91 6.75
CA GLY A 28 -13.70 -7.85 7.95
C GLY A 28 -14.17 -6.74 8.89
N LEU A 29 -13.48 -6.65 10.01
CA LEU A 29 -13.68 -5.58 10.98
C LEU A 29 -12.65 -4.47 10.75
N ARG A 30 -12.99 -3.26 11.18
CA ARG A 30 -12.08 -2.13 11.10
C ARG A 30 -11.21 -2.04 12.36
N LEU A 31 -9.91 -2.01 12.17
CA LEU A 31 -8.97 -1.59 13.21
C LEU A 31 -8.81 -0.08 13.10
N GLY A 32 -9.56 0.66 13.90
CA GLY A 32 -9.56 2.11 13.84
C GLY A 32 -8.35 2.74 14.53
N GLU A 33 -8.34 4.06 14.55
CA GLU A 33 -7.25 4.84 15.15
C GLU A 33 -7.14 4.60 16.66
N MET A 34 -8.27 4.46 17.34
CA MET A 34 -8.26 4.23 18.77
C MET A 34 -7.71 2.84 19.12
N GLU A 35 -8.01 1.85 18.32
CA GLU A 35 -7.45 0.50 18.47
C GLU A 35 -5.94 0.49 18.20
N LYS A 36 -5.47 1.28 17.23
CA LYS A 36 -4.05 1.49 16.97
C LYS A 36 -3.38 2.10 18.21
N ASP A 37 -3.99 3.09 18.82
CA ASP A 37 -3.47 3.73 20.03
C ASP A 37 -3.32 2.73 21.19
N THR A 38 -4.23 1.76 21.29
CA THR A 38 -4.13 0.69 22.26
C THR A 38 -2.88 -0.15 22.05
N PHE A 39 -2.55 -0.49 20.81
CA PHE A 39 -1.34 -1.25 20.50
C PHE A 39 -0.08 -0.46 20.85
N VAL A 40 -0.08 0.84 20.57
CA VAL A 40 1.04 1.72 20.90
C VAL A 40 1.26 1.79 22.41
N SER A 41 0.20 1.99 23.17
CA SER A 41 0.28 2.09 24.62
C SER A 41 0.70 0.78 25.30
N HIS A 42 0.33 -0.35 24.71
CA HIS A 42 0.73 -1.68 25.21
C HIS A 42 2.19 -2.03 24.86
N GLY A 43 2.77 -1.37 23.86
CA GLY A 43 4.12 -1.66 23.40
C GLY A 43 4.22 -2.84 22.44
N ALA A 44 3.10 -3.27 21.85
CA ALA A 44 3.07 -4.38 20.90
C ALA A 44 3.54 -3.92 19.50
N SER A 45 4.82 -3.61 19.37
CA SER A 45 5.38 -3.04 18.14
C SER A 45 5.35 -3.98 16.94
N ALA A 46 5.62 -5.27 17.16
CA ALA A 46 5.60 -6.27 16.08
C ALA A 46 4.19 -6.46 15.53
N LEU A 47 3.18 -6.50 16.39
CA LEU A 47 1.79 -6.61 15.98
C LEU A 47 1.34 -5.36 15.24
N LEU A 48 1.71 -4.18 15.72
CA LEU A 48 1.39 -2.92 15.07
C LEU A 48 1.97 -2.88 13.66
N LYS A 49 3.23 -3.25 13.50
CA LYS A 49 3.89 -3.31 12.20
C LYS A 49 3.18 -4.30 11.26
N GLU A 50 2.84 -5.49 11.74
CA GLU A 50 2.14 -6.49 10.95
C GLU A 50 0.78 -5.99 10.47
N ARG A 51 0.03 -5.29 11.32
CA ARG A 51 -1.25 -4.72 10.93
C ARG A 51 -1.14 -3.65 9.84
N PHE A 52 -0.13 -2.81 9.90
CA PHE A 52 0.11 -1.81 8.86
C PHE A 52 0.67 -2.41 7.56
N ASP A 53 1.39 -3.52 7.65
CA ASP A 53 1.98 -4.18 6.49
C ASP A 53 1.06 -5.22 5.85
N SER A 54 -0.16 -5.37 6.34
CA SER A 54 -1.09 -6.40 5.84
C SER A 54 -1.45 -6.24 4.36
N ASP A 55 -1.41 -5.02 3.84
CA ASP A 55 -1.65 -4.70 2.43
C ASP A 55 -0.40 -4.25 1.69
N LYS A 56 0.76 -4.64 2.20
CA LYS A 56 2.06 -4.23 1.65
C LYS A 56 2.24 -4.65 0.19
N VAL A 57 2.74 -3.73 -0.62
CA VAL A 57 3.09 -3.98 -2.01
C VAL A 57 4.49 -3.44 -2.30
N ALA A 58 5.18 -4.08 -3.26
CA ALA A 58 6.46 -3.59 -3.75
C ALA A 58 6.22 -2.70 -4.97
N VAL A 59 6.68 -1.48 -4.92
CA VAL A 59 6.45 -0.48 -5.96
C VAL A 59 7.78 -0.05 -6.56
N PRO A 60 7.94 -0.09 -7.90
CA PRO A 60 9.15 0.43 -8.53
C PRO A 60 9.14 1.95 -8.53
N ILE A 61 10.21 2.55 -8.04
CA ILE A 61 10.35 4.00 -7.96
C ILE A 61 11.66 4.40 -8.65
N CYS A 62 11.57 5.40 -9.52
CA CYS A 62 12.77 5.97 -10.15
C CYS A 62 13.59 6.73 -9.11
N VAL A 63 14.85 6.35 -8.95
CA VAL A 63 15.74 6.97 -7.95
C VAL A 63 15.93 8.44 -8.21
N LYS A 64 16.00 8.83 -9.48
CA LYS A 64 16.29 10.22 -9.87
C LYS A 64 15.06 11.11 -9.83
N SER A 65 13.93 10.65 -10.36
CA SER A 65 12.70 11.45 -10.41
C SER A 65 11.84 11.33 -9.16
N GLY A 66 11.96 10.24 -8.41
CA GLY A 66 11.14 9.98 -7.24
C GLY A 66 9.71 9.56 -7.56
N LEU A 67 9.39 9.29 -8.82
CA LEU A 67 8.05 8.88 -9.24
C LEU A 67 7.95 7.37 -9.38
N VAL A 68 6.72 6.87 -9.20
CA VAL A 68 6.41 5.46 -9.42
C VAL A 68 6.55 5.15 -10.91
N GLY A 69 7.32 4.11 -11.23
CA GLY A 69 7.44 3.61 -12.59
C GLY A 69 6.43 2.51 -12.89
N TYR A 70 6.55 1.93 -14.06
CA TYR A 70 5.71 0.82 -14.47
C TYR A 70 6.54 -0.25 -15.18
N TYR A 71 5.99 -1.45 -15.23
CA TYR A 71 6.61 -2.58 -15.90
C TYR A 71 6.07 -2.72 -17.32
N ASP A 72 6.95 -2.66 -18.31
CA ASP A 72 6.59 -2.86 -19.70
C ASP A 72 6.72 -4.35 -20.04
N LYS A 73 5.59 -5.02 -20.21
CA LYS A 73 5.54 -6.46 -20.51
C LYS A 73 6.15 -6.81 -21.87
N ARG A 74 6.05 -5.91 -22.84
CA ARG A 74 6.58 -6.15 -24.20
C ARG A 74 8.09 -6.18 -24.22
N LYS A 75 8.72 -5.30 -23.43
CA LYS A 75 10.17 -5.15 -23.38
C LYS A 75 10.81 -5.80 -22.16
N ASP A 76 9.99 -6.33 -21.24
CA ASP A 76 10.40 -6.95 -19.98
C ASP A 76 11.34 -6.02 -19.18
N ARG A 77 10.92 -4.76 -19.04
CA ARG A 77 11.71 -3.72 -18.37
C ARG A 77 10.84 -2.82 -17.50
N LEU A 78 11.45 -2.27 -16.46
CA LEU A 78 10.87 -1.18 -15.70
C LEU A 78 11.11 0.15 -16.42
N VAL A 79 10.07 0.98 -16.49
CA VAL A 79 10.13 2.25 -17.22
C VAL A 79 9.78 3.38 -16.27
N SER A 80 10.59 4.44 -16.28
CA SER A 80 10.28 5.69 -15.57
C SER A 80 9.39 6.57 -16.42
N PRO A 81 8.36 7.23 -15.85
CA PRO A 81 7.51 8.14 -16.61
C PRO A 81 8.26 9.32 -17.22
N ILE A 82 9.37 9.75 -16.62
CA ILE A 82 10.14 10.92 -17.08
C ILE A 82 11.39 10.50 -17.85
N TYR A 83 12.16 9.56 -17.33
CA TYR A 83 13.48 9.19 -17.88
C TYR A 83 13.45 7.96 -18.77
N GLY A 84 12.32 7.28 -18.89
CA GLY A 84 12.18 6.14 -19.78
C GLY A 84 12.87 4.88 -19.28
N GLU A 85 13.35 4.05 -20.22
CA GLU A 85 13.84 2.71 -19.93
C GLU A 85 15.23 2.66 -19.29
N GLY A 86 16.06 3.67 -19.50
CA GLY A 86 17.42 3.69 -18.99
C GLY A 86 17.57 4.19 -17.56
N ALA A 87 16.48 4.50 -16.89
CA ALA A 87 16.52 5.06 -15.56
C ALA A 87 16.81 3.98 -14.50
N GLU A 88 17.54 4.38 -13.46
CA GLU A 88 17.75 3.54 -12.30
C GLU A 88 16.47 3.45 -11.49
N MET A 89 16.00 2.22 -11.24
CA MET A 89 14.77 1.94 -10.53
C MET A 89 15.05 1.12 -9.28
N ALA A 90 14.33 1.39 -8.22
CA ALA A 90 14.40 0.62 -6.98
C ALA A 90 13.00 0.21 -6.55
N TYR A 91 12.86 -1.00 -6.02
CA TYR A 91 11.60 -1.47 -5.44
C TYR A 91 11.51 -1.02 -3.99
N VAL A 92 10.42 -0.38 -3.65
CA VAL A 92 10.12 0.07 -2.29
C VAL A 92 8.86 -0.62 -1.80
N GLU A 93 8.92 -1.20 -0.62
CA GLU A 93 7.75 -1.79 0.01
C GLU A 93 6.96 -0.71 0.76
N MET A 94 5.66 -0.62 0.47
CA MET A 94 4.78 0.32 1.14
C MET A 94 3.38 -0.26 1.25
N SER A 95 2.56 0.28 2.13
CA SER A 95 1.16 -0.11 2.20
C SER A 95 0.43 0.31 0.93
N TYR A 96 -0.53 -0.50 0.49
CA TYR A 96 -1.31 -0.16 -0.69
C TYR A 96 -2.14 1.10 -0.48
N ALA A 97 -2.60 1.33 0.74
CA ALA A 97 -3.33 2.55 1.08
C ALA A 97 -2.48 3.80 0.84
N PHE A 98 -1.20 3.75 1.20
CA PHE A 98 -0.26 4.85 0.93
C PHE A 98 -0.02 5.05 -0.57
N LYS A 99 0.14 3.95 -1.32
CA LYS A 99 0.28 4.02 -2.77
C LYS A 99 -0.95 4.65 -3.41
N LEU A 100 -2.14 4.27 -2.98
CA LEU A 100 -3.39 4.85 -3.45
C LEU A 100 -3.46 6.34 -3.17
N LEU A 101 -3.03 6.77 -1.97
CA LEU A 101 -2.97 8.18 -1.63
C LEU A 101 -2.05 8.95 -2.58
N LEU A 102 -0.88 8.40 -2.90
CA LEU A 102 0.04 9.02 -3.86
C LEU A 102 -0.60 9.17 -5.24
N ASP A 103 -1.32 8.14 -5.70
CA ASP A 103 -1.99 8.17 -7.00
C ASP A 103 -3.12 9.21 -7.02
N GLU A 104 -3.87 9.32 -5.93
CA GLU A 104 -4.92 10.34 -5.80
C GLU A 104 -4.34 11.76 -5.78
N LEU A 105 -3.20 11.98 -5.12
CA LEU A 105 -2.51 13.26 -5.14
C LEU A 105 -2.05 13.63 -6.54
N LYS A 106 -1.54 12.68 -7.31
CA LYS A 106 -1.17 12.91 -8.71
C LYS A 106 -2.37 13.33 -9.55
N SER A 107 -3.52 12.74 -9.32
CA SER A 107 -4.74 13.09 -10.05
C SER A 107 -5.19 14.54 -9.78
N LEU A 108 -4.80 15.10 -8.64
CA LEU A 108 -5.06 16.49 -8.27
C LEU A 108 -3.99 17.46 -8.79
N GLY A 109 -2.99 16.96 -9.53
CA GLY A 109 -1.92 17.80 -10.06
C GLY A 109 -0.75 18.00 -9.12
N ILE A 110 -0.66 17.24 -8.03
CA ILE A 110 0.43 17.30 -7.06
C ILE A 110 1.52 16.31 -7.46
N TYR A 111 2.77 16.73 -7.41
CA TYR A 111 3.93 15.89 -7.71
C TYR A 111 4.49 15.31 -6.40
N PRO A 112 4.14 14.06 -6.03
CA PRO A 112 4.68 13.43 -4.83
C PRO A 112 6.04 12.78 -5.17
N LYS A 113 7.10 13.49 -4.88
CA LYS A 113 8.46 13.00 -5.08
C LYS A 113 8.92 12.19 -3.86
N ILE A 114 9.35 10.95 -4.09
CA ILE A 114 9.89 10.08 -3.04
C ILE A 114 11.41 10.11 -3.13
N GLU A 115 12.05 10.51 -2.05
CA GLU A 115 13.49 10.46 -1.93
C GLU A 115 13.92 9.16 -1.28
N LEU A 116 14.86 8.47 -1.89
CA LEU A 116 15.33 7.18 -1.42
C LEU A 116 16.73 7.31 -0.83
N GLU A 117 16.93 6.65 0.31
CA GLU A 117 18.23 6.54 0.95
C GLU A 117 18.62 5.08 1.04
N ASN A 118 19.93 4.82 1.01
CA ASN A 118 20.44 3.49 1.22
C ASN A 118 20.15 3.06 2.67
N LYS A 119 19.63 1.85 2.84
CA LYS A 119 19.29 1.32 4.14
C LYS A 119 20.55 1.03 4.99
N TYR A 120 21.66 0.81 4.33
CA TYR A 120 22.94 0.47 4.97
C TYR A 120 24.06 1.39 4.46
#